data_5cdf67a8ef09d8952ba9aaaa9c231611
#
_entry.id   5cdf67a8ef09d8952ba9aaaa9c231611
#
_cell.length_a   1.000
_cell.length_b   1.000
_cell.length_c   1.000
_cell.angle_alpha   90.00
_cell.angle_beta   90.00
_cell.angle_gamma   90.00
#
_symmetry.space_group_name_H-M   'P 1'
#
loop_
_entity.id
_entity.type
_entity.pdbx_description
1 polymer ?
#
loop_
_entity_poly.entity_id
_entity_poly.type
_entity_poly.pdbx_seq_one_letter_code
_entity_poly.pdbx_strand_id
1 'polypeptide(L)'
;QGERLGKNTSTDFLAISFSSTDIIGHAFGPNAIEVEDTYIRLDQNLADLFTLLDNEIGKGKYPVFLTAEHGVADVPQYLKDNKVPVNYQRRDTASYNAFMRANFPGREVIEHVGNNQVFLNQDLFQGDPKSAGIDLLVATESIANYIISQHGIAQVFTKGQLRQGSFDEVGPRGMVIRGYHAKRSGDIVYLTEPGWLSSSSPQGTTHGTQYTYDTHVPILFFGSGIKPGSSSQYH
;
A
#
# COMPACT_ATOMS: atom_id res chain seq x y z
N GLN A 1 13.56 -21.60 21.87
CA GLN A 1 13.67 -22.68 22.86
C GLN A 1 12.39 -22.85 23.68
N GLY A 2 11.64 -21.77 23.99
CA GLY A 2 10.44 -21.82 24.80
C GLY A 2 9.31 -22.67 24.18
N GLU A 3 9.02 -22.48 22.91
CA GLU A 3 7.89 -23.12 22.22
C GLU A 3 8.24 -24.53 21.66
N ARG A 4 9.50 -24.93 21.67
CA ARG A 4 9.99 -26.21 21.13
C ARG A 4 9.59 -26.45 19.66
N LEU A 5 9.54 -25.40 18.85
CA LEU A 5 9.23 -25.49 17.41
C LEU A 5 10.17 -26.48 16.71
N GLY A 6 9.60 -27.31 15.84
CA GLY A 6 10.30 -28.37 15.11
C GLY A 6 10.80 -29.57 15.96
N LYS A 7 10.43 -29.61 17.26
CA LYS A 7 10.84 -30.70 18.18
C LYS A 7 9.71 -31.67 18.51
N ASN A 8 8.54 -31.50 17.95
CA ASN A 8 7.37 -32.36 18.17
C ASN A 8 6.98 -33.12 16.88
N THR A 9 5.86 -33.84 16.91
CA THR A 9 5.37 -34.61 15.76
C THR A 9 4.42 -33.86 14.85
N SER A 10 4.06 -32.63 15.24
CA SER A 10 3.20 -31.72 14.45
C SER A 10 4.06 -30.82 13.57
N THR A 11 3.49 -30.36 12.45
CA THR A 11 4.14 -29.33 11.62
C THR A 11 3.99 -27.98 12.30
N ASP A 12 5.10 -27.32 12.53
CA ASP A 12 5.14 -25.96 13.06
C ASP A 12 5.30 -24.96 11.92
N PHE A 13 4.81 -23.74 12.12
CA PHE A 13 4.98 -22.60 11.21
C PHE A 13 5.60 -21.44 11.97
N LEU A 14 6.72 -20.92 11.48
CA LEU A 14 7.40 -19.75 12.03
C LEU A 14 7.38 -18.61 11.01
N ALA A 15 6.69 -17.53 11.33
CA ALA A 15 6.72 -16.29 10.55
C ALA A 15 7.68 -15.28 11.19
N ILE A 16 8.54 -14.67 10.39
CA ILE A 16 9.51 -13.66 10.81
C ILE A 16 9.35 -12.44 9.91
N SER A 17 9.21 -11.26 10.49
CA SER A 17 9.18 -9.98 9.79
C SER A 17 10.48 -9.21 10.00
N PHE A 18 11.08 -8.72 8.91
CA PHE A 18 12.28 -7.89 8.91
C PHE A 18 11.91 -6.46 8.54
N SER A 19 11.46 -5.67 9.51
CA SER A 19 10.93 -4.31 9.29
C SER A 19 11.99 -3.27 8.90
N SER A 20 13.28 -3.56 9.10
CA SER A 20 14.36 -2.60 8.82
C SER A 20 14.44 -2.20 7.36
N THR A 21 14.19 -3.13 6.43
CA THR A 21 14.23 -2.89 4.98
C THR A 21 13.17 -1.86 4.57
N ASP A 22 11.97 -1.96 5.14
CA ASP A 22 10.88 -1.02 4.87
C ASP A 22 11.17 0.36 5.45
N ILE A 23 11.58 0.45 6.71
CA ILE A 23 11.89 1.72 7.38
C ILE A 23 12.99 2.49 6.65
N ILE A 24 14.06 1.81 6.26
CA ILE A 24 15.18 2.40 5.53
C ILE A 24 14.73 2.77 4.10
N GLY A 25 13.94 1.89 3.46
CA GLY A 25 13.35 2.14 2.14
C GLY A 25 12.50 3.41 2.12
N HIS A 26 11.63 3.61 3.10
CA HIS A 26 10.85 4.83 3.25
C HIS A 26 11.71 6.09 3.38
N ALA A 27 12.79 6.01 4.17
CA ALA A 27 13.63 7.17 4.46
C ALA A 27 14.51 7.58 3.28
N PHE A 28 15.11 6.62 2.57
CA PHE A 28 16.18 6.86 1.61
C PHE A 28 15.80 6.50 0.16
N GLY A 29 14.81 5.63 -0.03
CA GLY A 29 14.38 5.13 -1.34
C GLY A 29 15.21 3.96 -1.86
N PRO A 30 14.70 3.24 -2.88
CA PRO A 30 15.26 1.95 -3.31
C PRO A 30 16.67 2.05 -3.94
N ASN A 31 17.06 3.23 -4.41
CA ASN A 31 18.34 3.45 -5.07
C ASN A 31 19.47 3.93 -4.13
N ALA A 32 19.21 3.97 -2.82
CA ALA A 32 20.13 4.49 -1.83
C ALA A 32 21.11 3.40 -1.33
N ILE A 33 22.35 3.81 -1.01
CA ILE A 33 23.37 2.93 -0.48
C ILE A 33 22.99 2.37 0.91
N GLU A 34 22.17 3.09 1.66
CA GLU A 34 21.62 2.68 2.95
C GLU A 34 20.71 1.45 2.80
N VAL A 35 19.98 1.38 1.71
CA VAL A 35 19.13 0.22 1.37
C VAL A 35 20.01 -0.96 0.96
N GLU A 36 21.03 -0.74 0.12
CA GLU A 36 22.00 -1.77 -0.26
C GLU A 36 22.68 -2.38 0.99
N ASP A 37 23.24 -1.55 1.89
CA ASP A 37 23.84 -2.02 3.14
C ASP A 37 22.84 -2.80 4.01
N THR A 38 21.59 -2.36 4.07
CA THR A 38 20.54 -3.04 4.81
C THR A 38 20.28 -4.46 4.28
N TYR A 39 20.24 -4.62 2.96
CA TYR A 39 20.07 -5.96 2.34
C TYR A 39 21.30 -6.85 2.52
N ILE A 40 22.50 -6.32 2.46
CA ILE A 40 23.73 -7.09 2.76
C ILE A 40 23.70 -7.60 4.21
N ARG A 41 23.28 -6.78 5.17
CA ARG A 41 23.12 -7.20 6.57
C ARG A 41 21.98 -8.22 6.74
N LEU A 42 20.88 -8.05 6.03
CA LEU A 42 19.80 -9.03 6.04
C LEU A 42 20.26 -10.39 5.55
N ASP A 43 21.07 -10.44 4.48
CA ASP A 43 21.64 -11.69 3.95
C ASP A 43 22.51 -12.39 5.02
N GLN A 44 23.35 -11.66 5.73
CA GLN A 44 24.14 -12.19 6.86
C GLN A 44 23.25 -12.74 7.98
N ASN A 45 22.20 -12.01 8.36
CA ASN A 45 21.25 -12.46 9.39
C ASN A 45 20.48 -13.72 8.96
N LEU A 46 20.15 -13.83 7.68
CA LEU A 46 19.51 -15.03 7.12
C LEU A 46 20.48 -16.22 7.15
N ALA A 47 21.78 -16.04 6.87
CA ALA A 47 22.79 -17.08 6.97
C ALA A 47 22.91 -17.60 8.42
N ASP A 48 22.91 -16.70 9.40
CA ASP A 48 22.93 -17.06 10.82
C ASP A 48 21.65 -17.80 11.23
N LEU A 49 20.49 -17.35 10.76
CA LEU A 49 19.21 -18.02 10.99
C LEU A 49 19.22 -19.44 10.42
N PHE A 50 19.69 -19.62 9.18
CA PHE A 50 19.78 -20.96 8.59
C PHE A 50 20.75 -21.86 9.33
N THR A 51 21.87 -21.34 9.79
CA THR A 51 22.83 -22.08 10.64
C THR A 51 22.15 -22.54 11.94
N LEU A 52 21.38 -21.66 12.57
CA LEU A 52 20.60 -22.01 13.77
C LEU A 52 19.57 -23.11 13.47
N LEU A 53 18.80 -22.98 12.38
CA LEU A 53 17.79 -23.97 11.99
C LEU A 53 18.42 -25.32 11.63
N ASP A 54 19.55 -25.34 10.93
CA ASP A 54 20.29 -26.56 10.62
C ASP A 54 20.74 -27.28 11.88
N ASN A 55 21.22 -26.55 12.89
CA ASN A 55 21.67 -27.12 14.16
C ASN A 55 20.49 -27.61 15.02
N GLU A 56 19.39 -26.88 15.06
CA GLU A 56 18.29 -27.19 15.96
C GLU A 56 17.26 -28.16 15.37
N ILE A 57 16.98 -28.07 14.07
CA ILE A 57 15.95 -28.88 13.39
C ILE A 57 16.61 -30.01 12.57
N GLY A 58 17.73 -29.69 11.95
CA GLY A 58 18.50 -30.57 11.07
C GLY A 58 18.43 -30.11 9.61
N LYS A 59 19.58 -30.17 8.96
CA LYS A 59 19.72 -29.75 7.57
C LYS A 59 18.76 -30.53 6.65
N GLY A 60 18.04 -29.79 5.80
CA GLY A 60 17.10 -30.37 4.85
C GLY A 60 15.80 -30.87 5.46
N LYS A 61 15.47 -30.53 6.72
CA LYS A 61 14.23 -30.95 7.38
C LYS A 61 13.16 -29.84 7.43
N TYR A 62 13.45 -28.67 6.92
CA TYR A 62 12.52 -27.56 6.88
C TYR A 62 12.50 -26.90 5.51
N PRO A 63 11.37 -26.51 4.98
CA PRO A 63 11.27 -25.57 3.87
C PRO A 63 11.23 -24.12 4.40
N VAL A 64 11.73 -23.19 3.59
CA VAL A 64 11.64 -21.76 3.83
C VAL A 64 11.05 -21.11 2.58
N PHE A 65 10.20 -20.12 2.75
CA PHE A 65 9.90 -19.15 1.70
C PHE A 65 10.17 -17.75 2.21
N LEU A 66 10.70 -16.91 1.33
CA LEU A 66 10.96 -15.49 1.57
C LEU A 66 10.20 -14.69 0.52
N THR A 67 9.46 -13.71 0.98
CA THR A 67 8.75 -12.75 0.11
C THR A 67 8.72 -11.37 0.77
N ALA A 68 8.18 -10.39 0.06
CA ALA A 68 7.86 -9.08 0.62
C ALA A 68 6.35 -8.82 0.54
N GLU A 69 5.83 -7.96 1.40
CA GLU A 69 4.42 -7.57 1.36
C GLU A 69 4.13 -6.58 0.23
N HIS A 70 5.12 -5.78 -0.17
CA HIS A 70 5.06 -4.82 -1.27
C HIS A 70 6.47 -4.45 -1.75
N GLY A 71 6.54 -3.80 -2.91
CA GLY A 71 7.69 -3.05 -3.35
C GLY A 71 7.62 -1.59 -2.90
N VAL A 72 8.25 -0.67 -3.66
CA VAL A 72 8.26 0.76 -3.29
C VAL A 72 8.47 1.62 -4.54
N ALA A 73 7.86 2.81 -4.57
CA ALA A 73 8.12 3.80 -5.61
C ALA A 73 9.55 4.38 -5.47
N ASP A 74 10.15 4.78 -6.59
CA ASP A 74 11.34 5.61 -6.54
C ASP A 74 11.08 6.95 -5.84
N VAL A 75 12.13 7.52 -5.24
CA VAL A 75 12.05 8.88 -4.69
C VAL A 75 11.70 9.86 -5.81
N PRO A 76 10.63 10.67 -5.70
CA PRO A 76 10.21 11.55 -6.79
C PRO A 76 11.28 12.55 -7.23
N GLN A 77 12.13 13.02 -6.31
CA GLN A 77 13.25 13.89 -6.69
C GLN A 77 14.30 13.15 -7.55
N TYR A 78 14.59 11.89 -7.20
CA TYR A 78 15.48 11.05 -8.02
C TYR A 78 14.93 10.88 -9.46
N LEU A 79 13.62 10.65 -9.60
CA LEU A 79 12.97 10.55 -10.90
C LEU A 79 13.05 11.87 -11.67
N LYS A 80 12.82 13.02 -11.02
CA LYS A 80 12.94 14.34 -11.62
C LYS A 80 14.37 14.62 -12.11
N ASP A 81 15.36 14.29 -11.30
CA ASP A 81 16.78 14.48 -11.65
C ASP A 81 17.14 13.64 -12.88
N ASN A 82 16.49 12.50 -13.05
CA ASN A 82 16.58 11.64 -14.23
C ASN A 82 15.58 12.00 -15.34
N LYS A 83 14.95 13.17 -15.29
CA LYS A 83 14.01 13.72 -16.29
C LYS A 83 12.75 12.87 -16.52
N VAL A 84 12.35 12.08 -15.56
CA VAL A 84 11.06 11.39 -15.56
C VAL A 84 9.97 12.37 -15.12
N PRO A 85 8.86 12.51 -15.86
CA PRO A 85 7.81 13.49 -15.56
C PRO A 85 6.94 13.02 -14.37
N VAL A 86 7.44 13.19 -13.18
CA VAL A 86 6.75 12.89 -11.92
C VAL A 86 6.71 14.12 -11.03
N ASN A 87 5.88 14.09 -10.01
CA ASN A 87 5.86 15.16 -9.02
C ASN A 87 5.57 14.62 -7.62
N TYR A 88 6.00 15.37 -6.62
CA TYR A 88 5.50 15.29 -5.25
C TYR A 88 4.90 16.66 -4.90
N GLN A 89 3.70 16.66 -4.37
CA GLN A 89 3.03 17.89 -3.97
C GLN A 89 2.31 17.67 -2.67
N ARG A 90 2.45 18.64 -1.78
CA ARG A 90 1.54 18.78 -0.66
C ARG A 90 0.15 19.10 -1.23
N ARG A 91 -0.89 18.51 -0.67
CA ARG A 91 -2.28 18.84 -1.01
C ARG A 91 -2.48 20.35 -0.98
N ASP A 92 -3.12 20.90 -2.00
CA ASP A 92 -3.52 22.31 -2.01
C ASP A 92 -4.66 22.54 -1.01
N THR A 93 -4.26 22.87 0.21
CA THR A 93 -5.20 23.13 1.30
C THR A 93 -6.10 24.33 1.02
N ALA A 94 -5.62 25.32 0.25
CA ALA A 94 -6.41 26.52 -0.09
C ALA A 94 -7.54 26.17 -1.05
N SER A 95 -7.24 25.44 -2.13
CA SER A 95 -8.22 24.92 -3.08
C SER A 95 -9.24 24.01 -2.41
N TYR A 96 -8.76 23.06 -1.57
CA TYR A 96 -9.63 22.18 -0.80
C TYR A 96 -10.60 22.96 0.10
N ASN A 97 -10.10 23.91 0.89
CA ASN A 97 -10.95 24.72 1.77
C ASN A 97 -11.93 25.60 0.99
N ALA A 98 -11.54 26.11 -0.18
CA ALA A 98 -12.44 26.86 -1.05
C ALA A 98 -13.57 25.97 -1.57
N PHE A 99 -13.24 24.77 -2.07
CA PHE A 99 -14.22 23.79 -2.51
C PHE A 99 -15.22 23.42 -1.39
N MET A 100 -14.70 23.08 -0.19
CA MET A 100 -15.54 22.71 0.95
C MET A 100 -16.47 23.84 1.37
N ARG A 101 -15.99 25.09 1.44
CA ARG A 101 -16.83 26.25 1.77
C ARG A 101 -17.91 26.52 0.74
N ALA A 102 -17.60 26.33 -0.53
CA ALA A 102 -18.56 26.58 -1.62
C ALA A 102 -19.68 25.54 -1.69
N ASN A 103 -19.35 24.26 -1.45
CA ASN A 103 -20.27 23.15 -1.63
C ASN A 103 -20.91 22.66 -0.32
N PHE A 104 -20.22 22.83 0.81
CA PHE A 104 -20.63 22.30 2.12
C PHE A 104 -20.45 23.36 3.24
N PRO A 105 -21.06 24.55 3.14
CA PRO A 105 -20.82 25.64 4.07
C PRO A 105 -21.19 25.24 5.51
N GLY A 106 -20.20 25.38 6.43
CA GLY A 106 -20.39 25.11 7.87
C GLY A 106 -20.56 23.64 8.24
N ARG A 107 -20.20 22.70 7.36
CA ARG A 107 -20.35 21.26 7.57
C ARG A 107 -19.03 20.51 7.43
N GLU A 108 -18.79 19.57 8.33
CA GLU A 108 -17.65 18.66 8.29
C GLU A 108 -18.04 17.34 7.62
N VAL A 109 -18.17 17.39 6.28
CA VAL A 109 -18.64 16.25 5.47
C VAL A 109 -17.59 15.13 5.38
N ILE A 110 -16.30 15.46 5.49
CA ILE A 110 -15.21 14.48 5.50
C ILE A 110 -14.76 14.27 6.93
N GLU A 111 -14.87 13.04 7.40
CA GLU A 111 -14.42 12.61 8.72
C GLU A 111 -12.92 12.31 8.75
N HIS A 112 -12.43 11.58 7.75
CA HIS A 112 -11.03 11.17 7.67
C HIS A 112 -10.54 11.01 6.24
N VAL A 113 -9.25 11.25 6.02
CA VAL A 113 -8.54 10.93 4.78
C VAL A 113 -7.24 10.22 5.10
N GLY A 114 -7.07 9.01 4.60
CA GLY A 114 -5.86 8.21 4.80
C GLY A 114 -5.76 7.06 3.81
N ASN A 115 -4.57 6.62 3.49
CA ASN A 115 -4.30 5.48 2.58
C ASN A 115 -5.05 5.58 1.24
N ASN A 116 -5.05 6.77 0.63
CA ASN A 116 -5.76 7.07 -0.61
C ASN A 116 -7.28 6.84 -0.54
N GLN A 117 -7.85 6.95 0.65
CA GLN A 117 -9.29 6.81 0.88
C GLN A 117 -9.84 8.05 1.59
N VAL A 118 -11.09 8.36 1.30
CA VAL A 118 -11.86 9.41 1.96
C VAL A 118 -13.06 8.79 2.66
N PHE A 119 -13.18 9.06 3.93
CA PHE A 119 -14.28 8.62 4.77
C PHE A 119 -15.21 9.81 5.02
N LEU A 120 -16.47 9.65 4.65
CA LEU A 120 -17.48 10.69 4.88
C LEU A 120 -18.07 10.54 6.28
N ASN A 121 -18.41 11.68 6.87
CA ASN A 121 -19.07 11.72 8.16
C ASN A 121 -20.52 11.22 8.04
N GLN A 122 -20.70 9.92 8.30
CA GLN A 122 -21.97 9.23 8.13
C GLN A 122 -23.09 9.81 9.02
N ASP A 123 -22.75 10.39 10.16
CA ASP A 123 -23.74 10.98 11.09
C ASP A 123 -24.47 12.16 10.46
N LEU A 124 -23.83 12.88 9.53
CA LEU A 124 -24.47 13.95 8.77
C LEU A 124 -25.57 13.46 7.82
N PHE A 125 -25.54 12.18 7.45
CA PHE A 125 -26.45 11.59 6.46
C PHE A 125 -27.48 10.64 7.07
N GLN A 126 -27.44 10.39 8.40
CA GLN A 126 -28.32 9.46 9.10
C GLN A 126 -29.43 10.18 9.93
N GLY A 127 -29.94 11.29 9.40
CA GLY A 127 -31.12 11.93 10.00
C GLY A 127 -30.81 13.06 11.00
N ASP A 128 -29.61 13.57 11.06
CA ASP A 128 -29.30 14.81 11.77
C ASP A 128 -30.01 15.98 11.08
N PRO A 129 -30.76 16.83 11.80
CA PRO A 129 -31.35 18.07 11.26
C PRO A 129 -30.32 19.00 10.59
N LYS A 130 -29.02 18.90 10.95
CA LYS A 130 -27.93 19.62 10.31
C LYS A 130 -27.59 19.10 8.89
N SER A 131 -28.00 17.89 8.55
CA SER A 131 -27.83 17.29 7.22
C SER A 131 -28.98 17.62 6.28
N ALA A 132 -30.05 18.25 6.76
CA ALA A 132 -31.19 18.63 5.94
C ALA A 132 -30.75 19.40 4.70
N GLY A 133 -30.87 18.75 3.53
CA GLY A 133 -30.53 19.31 2.22
C GLY A 133 -29.20 18.84 1.61
N ILE A 134 -28.44 17.91 2.21
CA ILE A 134 -27.33 17.22 1.53
C ILE A 134 -27.66 15.73 1.38
N ASP A 135 -27.73 15.28 0.14
CA ASP A 135 -27.81 13.88 -0.22
C ASP A 135 -26.41 13.25 -0.21
N LEU A 136 -26.27 12.06 0.42
CA LEU A 136 -24.99 11.35 0.52
C LEU A 136 -24.39 11.05 -0.87
N LEU A 137 -25.22 10.65 -1.83
CA LEU A 137 -24.75 10.35 -3.18
C LEU A 137 -24.22 11.62 -3.86
N VAL A 138 -24.97 12.73 -3.76
CA VAL A 138 -24.57 14.02 -4.33
C VAL A 138 -23.28 14.52 -3.67
N ALA A 139 -23.14 14.40 -2.35
CA ALA A 139 -21.91 14.77 -1.65
C ALA A 139 -20.72 13.88 -2.10
N THR A 140 -20.92 12.57 -2.19
CA THR A 140 -19.90 11.63 -2.63
C THR A 140 -19.42 11.95 -4.04
N GLU A 141 -20.33 12.16 -4.98
CA GLU A 141 -20.00 12.48 -6.38
C GLU A 141 -19.33 13.86 -6.50
N SER A 142 -19.78 14.86 -5.76
CA SER A 142 -19.16 16.20 -5.75
C SER A 142 -17.70 16.12 -5.26
N ILE A 143 -17.44 15.39 -4.19
CA ILE A 143 -16.09 15.20 -3.63
C ILE A 143 -15.24 14.37 -4.59
N ALA A 144 -15.78 13.30 -5.17
CA ALA A 144 -15.07 12.48 -6.15
C ALA A 144 -14.66 13.30 -7.39
N ASN A 145 -15.55 14.15 -7.90
CA ASN A 145 -15.28 15.06 -9.01
C ASN A 145 -14.22 16.11 -8.66
N TYR A 146 -14.24 16.62 -7.43
CA TYR A 146 -13.16 17.49 -6.95
C TYR A 146 -11.81 16.76 -6.91
N ILE A 147 -11.78 15.53 -6.38
CA ILE A 147 -10.54 14.76 -6.25
C ILE A 147 -9.96 14.45 -7.64
N ILE A 148 -10.76 13.95 -8.59
CA ILE A 148 -10.26 13.61 -9.94
C ILE A 148 -9.76 14.86 -10.71
N SER A 149 -10.22 16.04 -10.36
CA SER A 149 -9.73 17.28 -10.95
C SER A 149 -8.37 17.72 -10.41
N GLN A 150 -7.88 17.10 -9.34
CA GLN A 150 -6.60 17.46 -8.75
C GLN A 150 -5.44 16.87 -9.55
N HIS A 151 -4.37 17.64 -9.62
CA HIS A 151 -3.16 17.22 -10.32
C HIS A 151 -2.55 15.97 -9.65
N GLY A 152 -2.13 14.98 -10.44
CA GLY A 152 -1.53 13.73 -9.97
C GLY A 152 -2.52 12.69 -9.50
N ILE A 153 -3.82 12.88 -9.73
CA ILE A 153 -4.85 11.86 -9.52
C ILE A 153 -5.18 11.19 -10.85
N ALA A 154 -4.98 9.88 -10.91
CA ALA A 154 -5.24 9.08 -12.09
C ALA A 154 -6.68 8.59 -12.18
N GLN A 155 -7.24 8.12 -11.07
CA GLN A 155 -8.58 7.54 -11.01
C GLN A 155 -9.23 7.78 -9.65
N VAL A 156 -10.55 7.81 -9.64
CA VAL A 156 -11.36 7.91 -8.41
C VAL A 156 -12.53 6.94 -8.53
N PHE A 157 -12.82 6.23 -7.46
CA PHE A 157 -13.92 5.28 -7.36
C PHE A 157 -14.76 5.58 -6.13
N THR A 158 -16.06 5.68 -6.31
CA THR A 158 -17.00 5.77 -5.20
C THR A 158 -17.35 4.37 -4.68
N LYS A 159 -17.77 4.29 -3.43
CA LYS A 159 -18.28 3.08 -2.78
C LYS A 159 -19.37 2.38 -3.61
N GLY A 160 -20.26 3.17 -4.23
CA GLY A 160 -21.31 2.65 -5.10
C GLY A 160 -20.74 1.90 -6.31
N GLN A 161 -19.75 2.48 -6.98
CA GLN A 161 -19.08 1.87 -8.13
C GLN A 161 -18.29 0.61 -7.75
N LEU A 162 -17.60 0.62 -6.60
CA LEU A 162 -16.81 -0.54 -6.15
C LEU A 162 -17.69 -1.73 -5.75
N ARG A 163 -18.84 -1.48 -5.16
CA ARG A 163 -19.81 -2.53 -4.79
C ARG A 163 -20.50 -3.20 -5.98
N GLN A 164 -20.50 -2.56 -7.15
CA GLN A 164 -21.04 -3.10 -8.39
C GLN A 164 -20.01 -3.82 -9.24
N GLY A 165 -18.73 -3.77 -8.86
CA GLY A 165 -17.64 -4.40 -9.58
C GLY A 165 -17.55 -5.92 -9.36
N SER A 166 -16.90 -6.61 -10.29
CA SER A 166 -16.61 -8.04 -10.20
C SER A 166 -15.19 -8.29 -9.69
N PHE A 167 -15.01 -9.35 -8.89
CA PHE A 167 -13.67 -9.80 -8.45
C PHE A 167 -12.78 -10.25 -9.63
N ASP A 168 -13.39 -10.65 -10.75
CA ASP A 168 -12.66 -11.06 -11.96
C ASP A 168 -12.17 -9.87 -12.80
N GLU A 169 -12.53 -8.66 -12.42
CA GLU A 169 -12.12 -7.46 -13.13
C GLU A 169 -10.60 -7.28 -13.07
N VAL A 170 -9.98 -7.03 -14.22
CA VAL A 170 -8.54 -6.80 -14.33
C VAL A 170 -8.18 -5.32 -14.25
N GLY A 171 -6.89 -5.03 -14.07
CA GLY A 171 -6.38 -3.67 -13.99
C GLY A 171 -6.61 -2.98 -12.64
N PRO A 172 -6.35 -1.67 -12.57
CA PRO A 172 -6.34 -0.92 -11.31
C PRO A 172 -7.66 -0.99 -10.55
N ARG A 173 -8.80 -0.86 -11.24
CA ARG A 173 -10.12 -0.95 -10.61
C ARG A 173 -10.37 -2.33 -10.01
N GLY A 174 -10.02 -3.41 -10.70
CA GLY A 174 -10.14 -4.78 -10.18
C GLY A 174 -9.27 -5.00 -8.92
N MET A 175 -8.07 -4.42 -8.87
CA MET A 175 -7.23 -4.45 -7.67
C MET A 175 -7.90 -3.73 -6.49
N VAL A 176 -8.46 -2.54 -6.73
CA VAL A 176 -9.23 -1.80 -5.70
C VAL A 176 -10.43 -2.61 -5.23
N ILE A 177 -11.20 -3.23 -6.14
CA ILE A 177 -12.36 -4.06 -5.79
C ILE A 177 -11.95 -5.23 -4.89
N ARG A 178 -10.86 -5.94 -5.20
CA ARG A 178 -10.37 -7.06 -4.38
C ARG A 178 -9.89 -6.62 -2.99
N GLY A 179 -9.34 -5.41 -2.86
CA GLY A 179 -8.95 -4.83 -1.58
C GLY A 179 -10.06 -4.14 -0.81
N TYR A 180 -11.22 -3.89 -1.44
CA TYR A 180 -12.30 -3.13 -0.86
C TYR A 180 -13.13 -3.95 0.13
N HIS A 181 -13.37 -3.39 1.31
CA HIS A 181 -14.25 -3.96 2.32
C HIS A 181 -15.38 -3.01 2.68
N ALA A 182 -16.63 -3.40 2.41
CA ALA A 182 -17.83 -2.54 2.49
C ALA A 182 -18.07 -1.82 3.83
N LYS A 183 -17.52 -2.34 4.95
CA LYS A 183 -17.67 -1.77 6.31
C LYS A 183 -16.44 -1.04 6.82
N ARG A 184 -15.28 -1.19 6.16
CA ARG A 184 -13.99 -0.68 6.66
C ARG A 184 -13.27 0.23 5.68
N SER A 185 -13.54 0.09 4.38
CA SER A 185 -12.99 0.99 3.37
C SER A 185 -13.75 2.30 3.31
N GLY A 186 -13.07 3.36 2.85
CA GLY A 186 -13.65 4.68 2.66
C GLY A 186 -14.79 4.71 1.64
N ASP A 187 -15.51 5.80 1.64
CA ASP A 187 -16.62 6.03 0.70
C ASP A 187 -16.12 6.40 -0.70
N ILE A 188 -14.88 6.93 -0.78
CA ILE A 188 -14.18 7.23 -2.02
C ILE A 188 -12.76 6.67 -1.91
N VAL A 189 -12.30 6.00 -2.98
CA VAL A 189 -10.91 5.54 -3.14
C VAL A 189 -10.32 6.25 -4.36
N TYR A 190 -9.11 6.77 -4.25
CA TYR A 190 -8.43 7.40 -5.37
C TYR A 190 -7.06 6.79 -5.61
N LEU A 191 -6.64 6.80 -6.85
CA LEU A 191 -5.34 6.34 -7.30
C LEU A 191 -4.55 7.52 -7.83
N THR A 192 -3.28 7.61 -7.46
CA THR A 192 -2.37 8.63 -7.97
C THR A 192 -1.80 8.22 -9.32
N GLU A 193 -1.28 9.18 -10.08
CA GLU A 193 -0.46 8.91 -11.25
C GLU A 193 0.82 8.16 -10.84
N PRO A 194 1.46 7.39 -11.77
CA PRO A 194 2.69 6.66 -11.47
C PRO A 194 3.78 7.60 -10.93
N GLY A 195 4.43 7.18 -9.85
CA GLY A 195 5.51 7.95 -9.22
C GLY A 195 5.07 9.24 -8.51
N TRP A 196 3.77 9.53 -8.43
CA TRP A 196 3.25 10.66 -7.69
C TRP A 196 3.06 10.33 -6.22
N LEU A 197 3.67 11.12 -5.34
CA LEU A 197 3.53 11.00 -3.90
C LEU A 197 2.96 12.28 -3.30
N SER A 198 2.05 12.12 -2.33
CA SER A 198 1.59 13.22 -1.50
C SER A 198 2.63 13.48 -0.40
N SER A 199 3.62 14.33 -0.68
CA SER A 199 4.70 14.66 0.24
C SER A 199 4.99 16.15 0.23
N SER A 200 5.50 16.66 1.35
CA SER A 200 6.09 18.02 1.44
C SER A 200 7.63 17.99 1.34
N SER A 201 8.23 16.80 1.25
CA SER A 201 9.67 16.60 1.21
C SER A 201 10.11 16.08 -0.16
N PRO A 202 11.25 16.53 -0.69
CA PRO A 202 11.89 15.94 -1.85
C PRO A 202 12.56 14.59 -1.54
N GLN A 203 12.66 14.23 -0.27
CA GLN A 203 13.30 13.02 0.23
C GLN A 203 12.25 12.01 0.69
N GLY A 204 12.66 10.74 0.68
CA GLY A 204 11.80 9.64 1.09
C GLY A 204 10.83 9.20 0.00
N THR A 205 10.22 8.06 0.24
CA THR A 205 9.24 7.45 -0.65
C THR A 205 8.21 6.65 0.14
N THR A 206 7.24 6.10 -0.57
CA THR A 206 6.20 5.23 0.01
C THR A 206 5.69 4.25 -1.03
N HIS A 207 4.82 3.38 -0.62
CA HIS A 207 4.14 2.35 -1.39
C HIS A 207 2.61 2.47 -1.21
N GLY A 208 1.85 1.50 -1.75
CA GLY A 208 0.39 1.43 -1.59
C GLY A 208 -0.36 1.77 -2.87
N THR A 209 0.32 1.70 -4.01
CA THR A 209 -0.29 1.88 -5.33
C THR A 209 -0.54 0.53 -6.01
N GLN A 210 -1.28 0.57 -7.12
CA GLN A 210 -1.55 -0.60 -7.96
C GLN A 210 -0.45 -0.86 -9.01
N TYR A 211 0.61 -0.06 -9.03
CA TYR A 211 1.67 -0.16 -10.03
C TYR A 211 2.66 -1.27 -9.71
N THR A 212 3.32 -1.77 -10.75
CA THR A 212 4.23 -2.91 -10.64
C THR A 212 5.41 -2.69 -9.71
N TYR A 213 5.85 -1.46 -9.52
CA TYR A 213 6.91 -1.16 -8.56
C TYR A 213 6.49 -1.40 -7.09
N ASP A 214 5.19 -1.40 -6.81
CA ASP A 214 4.64 -1.74 -5.49
C ASP A 214 4.17 -3.20 -5.41
N THR A 215 3.62 -3.73 -6.51
CA THR A 215 2.88 -5.01 -6.49
C THR A 215 3.72 -6.22 -6.94
N HIS A 216 4.86 -5.99 -7.60
CA HIS A 216 5.72 -7.07 -8.08
C HIS A 216 6.85 -7.34 -7.09
N VAL A 217 6.69 -8.38 -6.29
CA VAL A 217 7.65 -8.81 -5.27
C VAL A 217 8.16 -10.22 -5.57
N PRO A 218 9.41 -10.56 -5.20
CA PRO A 218 9.93 -11.91 -5.38
C PRO A 218 9.30 -12.87 -4.39
N ILE A 219 9.21 -14.14 -4.78
CA ILE A 219 8.97 -15.27 -3.88
C ILE A 219 10.12 -16.26 -4.07
N LEU A 220 10.88 -16.49 -3.01
CA LEU A 220 12.01 -17.42 -3.01
C LEU A 220 11.67 -18.63 -2.14
N PHE A 221 11.93 -19.81 -2.66
CA PHE A 221 11.74 -21.06 -1.93
C PHE A 221 13.09 -21.75 -1.72
N PHE A 222 13.31 -22.30 -0.54
CA PHE A 222 14.53 -22.98 -0.18
C PHE A 222 14.24 -24.17 0.76
N GLY A 223 15.05 -25.22 0.69
CA GLY A 223 15.08 -26.31 1.66
C GLY A 223 14.36 -27.58 1.22
N SER A 224 13.78 -28.29 2.18
CA SER A 224 13.25 -29.64 1.97
C SER A 224 12.16 -29.71 0.90
N GLY A 225 12.32 -30.62 -0.05
CA GLY A 225 11.34 -30.85 -1.12
C GLY A 225 11.36 -29.82 -2.25
N ILE A 226 12.17 -28.76 -2.17
CA ILE A 226 12.26 -27.73 -3.19
C ILE A 226 13.29 -28.12 -4.25
N LYS A 227 12.85 -28.20 -5.52
CA LYS A 227 13.73 -28.42 -6.68
C LYS A 227 14.30 -27.08 -7.15
N PRO A 228 15.60 -27.02 -7.50
CA PRO A 228 16.16 -25.82 -8.12
C PRO A 228 15.42 -25.45 -9.41
N GLY A 229 15.12 -24.19 -9.58
CA GLY A 229 14.43 -23.65 -10.75
C GLY A 229 14.07 -22.19 -10.58
N SER A 230 13.56 -21.58 -11.65
CA SER A 230 13.01 -20.22 -11.64
C SER A 230 11.80 -20.15 -12.54
N SER A 231 10.89 -19.23 -12.24
CA SER A 231 9.74 -18.90 -13.06
C SER A 231 9.57 -17.40 -13.13
N SER A 232 9.28 -16.88 -14.30
CA SER A 232 8.91 -15.48 -14.51
C SER A 232 7.39 -15.30 -14.68
N GLN A 233 6.60 -16.35 -14.42
CA GLN A 233 5.14 -16.24 -14.47
C GLN A 233 4.65 -15.37 -13.33
N TYR A 234 3.75 -14.46 -13.66
CA TYR A 234 3.00 -13.67 -12.68
C TYR A 234 1.92 -14.56 -12.04
N HIS A 235 1.89 -14.61 -10.74
CA HIS A 235 0.95 -15.43 -9.95
C HIS A 235 -0.01 -14.57 -9.14
#